data_8f2416df679231a973190266c959c10a
#
_entry.id   8f2416df679231a973190266c959c10a
#
_cell.length_a   1.000
_cell.length_b   1.000
_cell.length_c   1.000
_cell.angle_alpha   90.00
_cell.angle_beta   90.00
_cell.angle_gamma   90.00
#
_symmetry.space_group_name_H-M   'P 1'
#
loop_
_entity.id
_entity.type
_entity.pdbx_description
1 polymer ?
#
loop_
_entity_poly.entity_id
_entity_poly.type
_entity_poly.pdbx_seq_one_letter_code
_entity_poly.pdbx_strand_id
1 'polypeptide(L)' 'MLTNSRDIIRRLERDGFVLKSVRGSHHKFVHVATKRMAVVVHPKRDIPIGTVHGIYKDAGWERD' A
#
# COMPACT_ATOMS: atom_id res chain seq x y z
N MET A 1 0.08 9.47 -9.33
CA MET A 1 0.05 8.43 -8.27
C MET A 1 1.09 7.37 -8.55
N LEU A 2 1.62 6.77 -7.49
CA LEU A 2 2.56 5.67 -7.60
C LEU A 2 1.83 4.42 -8.11
N THR A 3 2.47 3.67 -9.00
CA THR A 3 1.88 2.45 -9.55
C THR A 3 2.75 1.21 -9.37
N ASN A 4 4.03 1.42 -9.01
CA ASN A 4 4.93 0.32 -8.73
C ASN A 4 4.81 -0.07 -7.26
N SER A 5 4.59 -1.36 -6.99
CA SER A 5 4.38 -1.84 -5.62
C SER A 5 5.53 -1.48 -4.69
N ARG A 6 6.77 -1.52 -5.17
CA ARG A 6 7.94 -1.18 -4.35
C ARG A 6 7.87 0.26 -3.86
N ASP A 7 7.47 1.18 -4.74
CA ASP A 7 7.37 2.61 -4.39
C ASP A 7 6.23 2.85 -3.41
N ILE A 8 5.11 2.17 -3.61
CA ILE A 8 3.95 2.25 -2.71
C ILE A 8 4.33 1.73 -1.32
N ILE A 9 4.99 0.57 -1.27
CA ILE A 9 5.42 -0.01 0.01
C ILE A 9 6.40 0.92 0.73
N ARG A 10 7.34 1.50 -0.01
CA ARG A 10 8.31 2.43 0.59
C ARG A 10 7.60 3.63 1.21
N ARG A 11 6.58 4.16 0.53
CA ARG A 11 5.79 5.28 1.07
C ARG A 11 4.97 4.85 2.29
N LEU A 12 4.36 3.66 2.24
CA LEU A 12 3.63 3.13 3.40
C LEU A 12 4.54 3.04 4.62
N GLU A 13 5.72 2.47 4.46
CA GLU A 13 6.67 2.33 5.57
C GLU A 13 7.12 3.69 6.11
N ARG A 14 7.39 4.63 5.22
CA ARG A 14 7.77 6.00 5.62
C ARG A 14 6.66 6.67 6.42
N ASP A 15 5.41 6.40 6.08
CA ASP A 15 4.25 7.01 6.71
C ASP A 15 3.79 6.29 7.98
N GLY A 16 4.52 5.26 8.41
CA GLY A 16 4.25 4.60 9.68
C GLY A 16 3.47 3.29 9.57
N PHE A 17 3.29 2.77 8.36
CA PHE A 17 2.70 1.44 8.17
C PHE A 17 3.77 0.38 8.36
N VAL A 18 3.38 -0.75 8.95
CA VAL A 18 4.26 -1.90 9.13
C VAL A 18 3.64 -3.12 8.45
N LEU A 19 4.48 -3.99 7.94
CA LEU A 19 4.04 -5.24 7.31
C LEU A 19 3.48 -6.14 8.39
N LYS A 20 2.21 -6.53 8.24
CA LYS A 20 1.53 -7.41 9.18
C LYS A 20 1.51 -8.86 8.74
N SER A 21 1.26 -9.11 7.46
CA SER A 21 1.18 -10.46 6.93
C SER A 21 1.42 -10.48 5.43
N VAL A 22 1.84 -11.64 4.94
CA VAL A 22 2.03 -11.89 3.51
C VAL A 22 1.29 -13.17 3.19
N ARG A 23 0.42 -13.11 2.17
CA ARG A 23 -0.27 -14.27 1.62
C ARG A 23 -0.01 -14.31 0.13
N GLY A 24 0.85 -15.22 -0.30
CA GLY A 24 1.31 -15.23 -1.68
C GLY A 24 1.93 -13.88 -2.02
N SER A 25 1.34 -13.16 -2.98
CA SER A 25 1.81 -11.83 -3.36
C SER A 25 1.10 -10.69 -2.62
N HIS A 26 0.12 -11.00 -1.78
CA HIS A 26 -0.64 -9.98 -1.05
C HIS A 26 0.07 -9.62 0.25
N HIS A 27 0.60 -8.40 0.30
CA HIS A 27 1.31 -7.85 1.47
C HIS A 27 0.38 -6.91 2.21
N LYS A 28 0.03 -7.25 3.44
CA LYS A 28 -0.88 -6.45 4.26
C LYS A 28 -0.09 -5.57 5.20
N PHE A 29 -0.36 -4.27 5.14
CA PHE A 29 0.27 -3.25 5.97
C PHE A 29 -0.76 -2.62 6.90
N VAL A 30 -0.33 -2.29 8.12
CA VAL A 30 -1.18 -1.66 9.12
C VAL A 30 -0.44 -0.45 9.68
N HIS A 31 -1.15 0.68 9.77
CA HIS A 31 -0.61 1.87 10.41
C HIS A 31 -0.73 1.72 11.93
N VAL A 32 0.38 1.93 12.62
CA VAL A 32 0.44 1.70 14.07
C VAL A 32 -0.52 2.61 14.84
N ALA A 33 -0.58 3.88 14.47
CA ALA A 33 -1.38 4.87 15.19
C ALA A 33 -2.85 4.88 14.75
N THR A 34 -3.13 4.93 13.44
CA THR A 34 -4.49 5.11 12.92
C THR A 34 -5.25 3.81 12.75
N LYS A 35 -4.55 2.67 12.74
CA LYS A 35 -5.10 1.33 12.48
C LYS A 35 -5.60 1.16 11.05
N ARG A 36 -5.28 2.08 10.14
CA ARG A 36 -5.59 1.91 8.73
C ARG A 36 -4.85 0.71 8.18
N MET A 37 -5.47 0.02 7.23
CA MET A 37 -4.90 -1.16 6.59
C MET A 37 -4.87 -0.99 5.09
N ALA A 38 -3.77 -1.40 4.46
CA ALA A 38 -3.63 -1.39 3.02
C ALA A 38 -3.01 -2.70 2.57
N VAL A 39 -3.54 -3.28 1.49
CA VAL A 39 -3.01 -4.51 0.90
C VAL A 39 -2.40 -4.17 -0.45
N VAL A 40 -1.16 -4.59 -0.65
CA VAL A 40 -0.43 -4.34 -1.89
C VAL A 40 0.01 -5.67 -2.48
N VAL A 41 -0.31 -5.89 -3.76
CA VAL A 41 0.23 -7.03 -4.50
C VAL A 41 1.69 -6.71 -4.84
N HIS A 42 2.60 -7.53 -4.36
CA HIS A 42 4.03 -7.27 -4.51
C HIS A 42 4.79 -8.57 -4.75
N PRO A 43 5.72 -8.62 -5.69
CA PRO A 43 6.14 -7.50 -6.56
C PRO A 43 5.21 -7.32 -7.75
N LYS A 44 4.90 -6.07 -8.08
CA LYS A 44 4.14 -5.74 -9.28
C LYS A 44 4.55 -4.34 -9.75
N ARG A 45 5.05 -4.27 -10.99
CA ARG A 45 5.58 -3.02 -11.54
C ARG A 45 4.48 -2.01 -11.87
N ASP A 46 3.39 -2.49 -12.47
CA ASP A 46 2.29 -1.64 -12.92
C ASP A 46 0.97 -2.11 -12.33
N ILE A 47 0.66 -1.63 -11.14
CA ILE A 47 -0.62 -1.91 -10.50
C ILE A 47 -1.71 -1.14 -11.24
N PRO A 48 -2.83 -1.79 -11.62
CA PRO A 48 -3.94 -1.09 -12.30
C PRO A 48 -4.39 0.13 -11.52
N ILE A 49 -4.73 1.20 -12.24
CA ILE A 49 -5.03 2.49 -11.61
C ILE A 49 -6.21 2.41 -10.63
N GLY A 50 -7.23 1.61 -10.93
CA GLY A 50 -8.34 1.42 -10.02
C GLY A 50 -7.91 0.80 -8.69
N THR A 51 -7.00 -0.15 -8.73
CA THR A 51 -6.43 -0.76 -7.52
C THR A 51 -5.59 0.26 -6.75
N VAL A 52 -4.82 1.08 -7.47
CA VAL A 52 -4.02 2.15 -6.86
C VAL A 52 -4.91 3.14 -6.13
N HIS A 53 -6.06 3.52 -6.72
CA HIS A 53 -7.04 4.39 -6.06
C HIS A 53 -7.48 3.81 -4.71
N GLY A 54 -7.75 2.50 -4.68
CA GLY A 54 -8.15 1.81 -3.46
C GLY A 54 -7.04 1.86 -2.40
N ILE A 55 -5.80 1.63 -2.80
CA ILE A 55 -4.65 1.68 -1.89
C ILE A 55 -4.50 3.09 -1.31
N TYR A 56 -4.59 4.12 -2.16
CA TYR A 56 -4.49 5.51 -1.71
C TYR A 56 -5.59 5.84 -0.70
N LYS A 57 -6.82 5.42 -1.00
CA LYS A 57 -7.94 5.61 -0.09
C LYS A 57 -7.70 4.92 1.26
N ASP A 58 -7.27 3.67 1.21
CA ASP A 58 -7.03 2.89 2.43
C ASP A 58 -5.89 3.48 3.26
N ALA A 59 -4.86 3.98 2.61
CA ALA A 59 -3.73 4.61 3.29
C ALA A 59 -4.05 6.02 3.80
N GLY A 60 -5.13 6.62 3.35
CA GLY A 60 -5.48 7.99 3.70
C GLY A 60 -4.69 9.01 2.90
N TRP A 61 -4.20 8.64 1.73
CA TRP A 61 -3.42 9.53 0.86
C TRP A 61 -4.31 10.26 -0.13
N GLU A 62 -3.99 11.52 -0.38
CA GLU A 62 -4.60 12.25 -1.48
C GLU A 62 -3.98 11.79 -2.80
N ARG A 63 -4.76 11.84 -3.87
CA ARG A 63 -4.26 11.52 -5.20
C ARG A 63 -3.34 12.63 -5.68
N ASP A 64 -2.18 12.24 -6.15
CA ASP A 64 -1.17 13.17 -6.68
C ASP A 64 -0.93 13.00 -8.18
#